data_87546f3834fe3de5d3e5d7d30263caf1
#
_entry.id   87546f3834fe3de5d3e5d7d30263caf1
#
_cell.length_a   1.000
_cell.length_b   1.000
_cell.length_c   1.000
_cell.angle_alpha   90.00
_cell.angle_beta   90.00
_cell.angle_gamma   90.00
#
_symmetry.space_group_name_H-M   'P 1'
#
loop_
_entity.id
_entity.type
_entity.pdbx_description
1 polymer ?
#
loop_
_entity_poly.entity_id
_entity_poly.type
_entity_poly.pdbx_seq_one_letter_code
_entity_poly.pdbx_strand_id
1 'polypeptide(L)'
;MLGRVLPEQKKAIVQALHTQKHVVAMTGDGVNDALAIKEADLGIAMGNAAPATKAVAEVVLVDSKFSHLPDVVARGRQVMANMERVASLFLTKTVYSALISFGVVLSMIPFPYLPRHISYIGALTIGAPAFLLALAPNTRRYIPGFLRRVFAFSVPCGIATALSVLLSAWFVPKLMGWNFDGSAQYQLLWRSMCATVLFVMGIYVLARVATPLNSWRGWLVAAFAAAGVIGMCIPFVAHFFAFQLPGGKGLLALGVQIVIATLLFALSVWLFPKFLPATMRSIISQYKRISKH
;
A
#
# COMPACT_ATOMS: atom_id res chain seq x y z
N MET A 1 10.69 -41.33 11.00
CA MET A 1 11.32 -40.75 12.21
C MET A 1 12.82 -40.94 12.10
N LEU A 2 13.61 -39.89 12.22
CA LEU A 2 15.06 -39.94 12.23
C LEU A 2 15.51 -39.74 13.67
N GLY A 3 16.06 -40.80 14.32
CA GLY A 3 16.58 -40.75 15.68
C GLY A 3 18.10 -40.74 15.67
N ARG A 4 18.74 -40.07 16.66
CA ARG A 4 20.21 -40.00 16.85
C ARG A 4 20.99 -39.59 15.61
N VAL A 5 20.59 -38.45 14.99
CA VAL A 5 21.17 -37.93 13.77
C VAL A 5 22.45 -37.14 14.09
N LEU A 6 23.53 -37.41 13.36
CA LEU A 6 24.82 -36.71 13.48
C LEU A 6 24.72 -35.29 12.91
N PRO A 7 25.60 -34.34 13.30
CA PRO A 7 25.59 -32.97 12.80
C PRO A 7 25.61 -32.84 11.27
N GLU A 8 26.45 -33.62 10.61
CA GLU A 8 26.56 -33.67 9.15
C GLU A 8 25.29 -34.17 8.48
N GLN A 9 24.63 -35.16 9.11
CA GLN A 9 23.36 -35.68 8.62
C GLN A 9 22.23 -34.68 8.77
N LYS A 10 22.21 -33.88 9.85
CA LYS A 10 21.23 -32.78 10.02
C LYS A 10 21.39 -31.76 8.91
N LYS A 11 22.63 -31.36 8.58
CA LYS A 11 22.94 -30.50 7.46
C LYS A 11 22.47 -31.11 6.13
N ALA A 12 22.76 -32.37 5.88
CA ALA A 12 22.35 -33.08 4.66
C ALA A 12 20.82 -33.15 4.50
N ILE A 13 20.06 -33.26 5.62
CA ILE A 13 18.60 -33.21 5.59
C ILE A 13 18.12 -31.81 5.12
N VAL A 14 18.70 -30.74 5.66
CA VAL A 14 18.36 -29.37 5.24
C VAL A 14 18.64 -29.19 3.75
N GLN A 15 19.81 -29.62 3.28
CA GLN A 15 20.18 -29.58 1.87
C GLN A 15 19.24 -30.39 0.97
N ALA A 16 18.84 -31.61 1.41
CA ALA A 16 17.87 -32.41 0.70
C ALA A 16 16.50 -31.74 0.57
N LEU A 17 16.07 -31.01 1.59
CA LEU A 17 14.83 -30.21 1.53
C LEU A 17 14.99 -29.01 0.58
N HIS A 18 16.15 -28.37 0.53
CA HIS A 18 16.45 -27.29 -0.42
C HIS A 18 16.41 -27.77 -1.87
N THR A 19 16.91 -28.99 -2.17
CA THR A 19 16.80 -29.57 -3.53
C THR A 19 15.35 -29.76 -3.97
N GLN A 20 14.44 -29.97 -3.02
CA GLN A 20 12.99 -30.02 -3.25
C GLN A 20 12.31 -28.64 -3.23
N LYS A 21 13.09 -27.55 -3.18
CA LYS A 21 12.61 -26.16 -3.15
C LYS A 21 11.77 -25.81 -1.90
N HIS A 22 11.99 -26.52 -0.79
CA HIS A 22 11.40 -26.12 0.50
C HIS A 22 12.22 -24.99 1.14
N VAL A 23 11.53 -24.10 1.82
CA VAL A 23 12.12 -23.11 2.74
C VAL A 23 12.17 -23.77 4.12
N VAL A 24 13.36 -23.88 4.69
CA VAL A 24 13.62 -24.65 5.91
C VAL A 24 13.98 -23.75 7.06
N ALA A 25 13.26 -23.87 8.18
CA ALA A 25 13.66 -23.32 9.46
C ALA A 25 14.24 -24.45 10.33
N MET A 26 15.42 -24.20 10.93
CA MET A 26 16.09 -25.14 11.84
C MET A 26 16.23 -24.56 13.22
N THR A 27 15.81 -25.30 14.25
CA THR A 27 15.98 -24.90 15.65
C THR A 27 16.93 -25.85 16.37
N GLY A 28 17.75 -25.32 17.27
CA GLY A 28 18.64 -26.12 18.08
C GLY A 28 19.23 -25.35 19.27
N ASP A 29 19.80 -26.10 20.21
CA ASP A 29 20.41 -25.59 21.44
C ASP A 29 21.87 -26.02 21.60
N GLY A 30 22.28 -27.09 20.94
CA GLY A 30 23.62 -27.66 21.02
C GLY A 30 24.57 -27.19 19.92
N VAL A 31 25.88 -27.29 20.19
CA VAL A 31 26.93 -27.03 19.18
C VAL A 31 26.79 -27.94 17.97
N ASN A 32 26.24 -29.13 18.16
CA ASN A 32 25.98 -30.10 17.10
C ASN A 32 24.91 -29.65 16.10
N ASP A 33 24.13 -28.64 16.42
CA ASP A 33 23.08 -28.08 15.54
C ASP A 33 23.58 -26.89 14.73
N ALA A 34 24.75 -26.33 15.08
CA ALA A 34 25.26 -25.11 14.47
C ALA A 34 25.42 -25.21 12.95
N LEU A 35 25.87 -26.36 12.43
CA LEU A 35 26.02 -26.57 10.98
C LEU A 35 24.68 -26.58 10.24
N ALA A 36 23.67 -27.23 10.81
CA ALA A 36 22.32 -27.29 10.23
C ALA A 36 21.57 -25.96 10.37
N ILE A 37 21.76 -25.26 11.49
CA ILE A 37 21.22 -23.91 11.72
C ILE A 37 21.78 -22.93 10.70
N LYS A 38 23.08 -22.95 10.45
CA LYS A 38 23.73 -22.08 9.45
C LYS A 38 23.30 -22.39 8.01
N GLU A 39 22.97 -23.66 7.72
CA GLU A 39 22.56 -24.11 6.37
C GLU A 39 21.07 -23.79 6.08
N ALA A 40 20.24 -23.65 7.09
CA ALA A 40 18.81 -23.40 6.95
C ALA A 40 18.56 -21.97 6.43
N ASP A 41 17.38 -21.74 5.79
CA ASP A 41 16.93 -20.41 5.40
C ASP A 41 16.59 -19.52 6.61
N LEU A 42 16.28 -20.12 7.76
CA LEU A 42 16.08 -19.44 9.03
C LEU A 42 16.64 -20.30 10.16
N GLY A 43 17.79 -19.93 10.66
CA GLY A 43 18.42 -20.56 11.83
C GLY A 43 17.92 -19.94 13.12
N ILE A 44 17.44 -20.78 14.05
CA ILE A 44 16.87 -20.33 15.34
C ILE A 44 17.63 -21.04 16.47
N ALA A 45 18.29 -20.26 17.34
CA ALA A 45 18.91 -20.76 18.56
C ALA A 45 17.99 -20.58 19.76
N MET A 46 18.06 -21.54 20.71
CA MET A 46 17.42 -21.38 22.02
C MET A 46 18.22 -20.42 22.89
N GLY A 47 17.58 -19.74 23.85
CA GLY A 47 18.23 -18.81 24.75
C GLY A 47 19.30 -19.43 25.66
N ASN A 48 19.17 -20.71 25.96
CA ASN A 48 20.16 -21.51 26.68
C ASN A 48 21.19 -22.19 25.76
N ALA A 49 21.13 -21.94 24.44
CA ALA A 49 22.05 -22.55 23.48
C ALA A 49 23.49 -22.09 23.69
N ALA A 50 24.43 -22.92 23.21
CA ALA A 50 25.84 -22.61 23.23
C ALA A 50 26.15 -21.31 22.49
N PRO A 51 27.17 -20.51 22.93
CA PRO A 51 27.54 -19.26 22.25
C PRO A 51 27.83 -19.41 20.77
N ALA A 52 28.47 -20.50 20.37
CA ALA A 52 28.76 -20.82 18.98
C ALA A 52 27.46 -21.02 18.14
N THR A 53 26.44 -21.63 18.71
CA THR A 53 25.14 -21.84 18.04
C THR A 53 24.38 -20.54 17.91
N LYS A 54 24.40 -19.68 18.94
CA LYS A 54 23.80 -18.33 18.88
C LYS A 54 24.48 -17.43 17.86
N ALA A 55 25.79 -17.58 17.68
CA ALA A 55 26.55 -16.76 16.74
C ALA A 55 26.23 -17.02 15.27
N VAL A 56 25.69 -18.21 14.95
CA VAL A 56 25.31 -18.59 13.56
C VAL A 56 23.82 -18.53 13.29
N ALA A 57 23.00 -18.30 14.30
CA ALA A 57 21.55 -18.20 14.18
C ALA A 57 21.10 -16.77 13.86
N GLU A 58 20.09 -16.60 13.01
CA GLU A 58 19.45 -15.31 12.70
C GLU A 58 18.49 -14.87 13.82
N VAL A 59 17.95 -15.81 14.59
CA VAL A 59 16.98 -15.54 15.66
C VAL A 59 17.36 -16.31 16.91
N VAL A 60 17.22 -15.67 18.08
CA VAL A 60 17.40 -16.32 19.38
C VAL A 60 16.10 -16.25 20.18
N LEU A 61 15.57 -17.40 20.59
CA LEU A 61 14.41 -17.49 21.49
C LEU A 61 14.89 -17.34 22.93
N VAL A 62 14.86 -16.12 23.45
CA VAL A 62 15.47 -15.75 24.74
C VAL A 62 14.97 -16.60 25.91
N ASP A 63 13.69 -16.94 25.94
CA ASP A 63 13.05 -17.76 26.97
C ASP A 63 13.14 -19.28 26.72
N SER A 64 13.83 -19.69 25.66
CA SER A 64 14.01 -21.10 25.27
C SER A 64 12.72 -21.90 25.09
N LYS A 65 11.59 -21.23 24.82
CA LYS A 65 10.29 -21.89 24.64
C LYS A 65 9.91 -21.99 23.18
N PHE A 66 9.96 -23.21 22.65
CA PHE A 66 9.53 -23.50 21.27
C PHE A 66 8.06 -23.13 21.01
N SER A 67 7.22 -23.14 22.06
CA SER A 67 5.80 -22.75 21.96
C SER A 67 5.56 -21.32 21.50
N HIS A 68 6.55 -20.44 21.50
CA HIS A 68 6.46 -19.06 20.99
C HIS A 68 6.62 -18.96 19.46
N LEU A 69 7.17 -19.99 18.80
CA LEU A 69 7.36 -19.98 17.33
C LEU A 69 6.07 -19.78 16.54
N PRO A 70 4.93 -20.39 16.89
CA PRO A 70 3.67 -20.11 16.19
C PRO A 70 3.27 -18.64 16.26
N ASP A 71 3.49 -17.98 17.40
CA ASP A 71 3.20 -16.54 17.57
C ASP A 71 4.15 -15.68 16.75
N VAL A 72 5.44 -16.03 16.71
CA VAL A 72 6.44 -15.34 15.86
C VAL A 72 6.04 -15.43 14.39
N VAL A 73 5.65 -16.63 13.91
CA VAL A 73 5.17 -16.82 12.55
C VAL A 73 3.88 -16.04 12.27
N ALA A 74 2.96 -16.01 13.23
CA ALA A 74 1.71 -15.23 13.11
C ALA A 74 2.01 -13.73 13.00
N ARG A 75 2.95 -13.21 13.80
CA ARG A 75 3.41 -11.81 13.73
C ARG A 75 4.10 -11.51 12.40
N GLY A 76 4.98 -12.39 11.94
CA GLY A 76 5.62 -12.24 10.63
C GLY A 76 4.61 -12.16 9.48
N ARG A 77 3.59 -13.02 9.50
CA ARG A 77 2.48 -12.99 8.53
C ARG A 77 1.69 -11.69 8.60
N GLN A 78 1.41 -11.19 9.81
CA GLN A 78 0.73 -9.91 10.02
C GLN A 78 1.54 -8.75 9.42
N VAL A 79 2.84 -8.70 9.70
CA VAL A 79 3.74 -7.64 9.17
C VAL A 79 3.75 -7.68 7.64
N MET A 80 3.95 -8.84 7.04
CA MET A 80 3.98 -8.98 5.57
C MET A 80 2.68 -8.55 4.91
N ALA A 81 1.53 -8.95 5.47
CA ALA A 81 0.23 -8.60 4.92
C ALA A 81 -0.10 -7.09 5.08
N ASN A 82 0.32 -6.47 6.19
CA ASN A 82 0.13 -5.04 6.41
C ASN A 82 1.11 -4.22 5.56
N MET A 83 2.35 -4.69 5.39
CA MET A 83 3.35 -4.09 4.49
C MET A 83 2.85 -4.04 3.04
N GLU A 84 2.14 -5.07 2.56
CA GLU A 84 1.55 -5.07 1.22
C GLU A 84 0.55 -3.92 1.04
N ARG A 85 -0.28 -3.63 2.05
CA ARG A 85 -1.22 -2.50 2.03
C ARG A 85 -0.50 -1.17 2.01
N VAL A 86 0.44 -0.99 2.91
CA VAL A 86 1.23 0.25 3.01
C VAL A 86 2.01 0.49 1.72
N ALA A 87 2.70 -0.52 1.21
CA ALA A 87 3.45 -0.44 -0.05
C ALA A 87 2.54 -0.08 -1.23
N SER A 88 1.32 -0.60 -1.27
CA SER A 88 0.34 -0.27 -2.32
C SER A 88 -0.07 1.20 -2.30
N LEU A 89 -0.26 1.80 -1.13
CA LEU A 89 -0.56 3.24 -1.01
C LEU A 89 0.61 4.11 -1.50
N PHE A 90 1.82 3.81 -1.03
CA PHE A 90 3.01 4.59 -1.40
C PHE A 90 3.36 4.44 -2.88
N LEU A 91 3.30 3.22 -3.42
CA LEU A 91 3.61 3.00 -4.83
C LEU A 91 2.57 3.66 -5.74
N THR A 92 1.28 3.64 -5.37
CA THR A 92 0.25 4.37 -6.12
C THR A 92 0.57 5.86 -6.18
N LYS A 93 1.02 6.46 -5.04
CA LYS A 93 1.47 7.85 -5.01
C LYS A 93 2.63 8.11 -5.97
N THR A 94 3.64 7.25 -5.95
CA THR A 94 4.80 7.37 -6.85
C THR A 94 4.38 7.32 -8.31
N VAL A 95 3.51 6.39 -8.68
CA VAL A 95 3.01 6.24 -10.06
C VAL A 95 2.24 7.48 -10.51
N TYR A 96 1.23 7.93 -9.75
CA TYR A 96 0.47 9.10 -10.19
C TYR A 96 1.31 10.38 -10.18
N SER A 97 2.22 10.55 -9.23
CA SER A 97 3.09 11.74 -9.20
C SER A 97 4.02 11.79 -10.40
N ALA A 98 4.63 10.67 -10.78
CA ALA A 98 5.47 10.59 -11.97
C ALA A 98 4.67 10.89 -13.25
N LEU A 99 3.48 10.28 -13.40
CA LEU A 99 2.64 10.49 -14.58
C LEU A 99 2.07 11.91 -14.67
N ILE A 100 1.68 12.52 -13.54
CA ILE A 100 1.22 13.92 -13.53
C ILE A 100 2.38 14.85 -13.91
N SER A 101 3.58 14.64 -13.33
CA SER A 101 4.76 15.45 -13.68
C SER A 101 5.08 15.35 -15.17
N PHE A 102 5.08 14.15 -15.71
CA PHE A 102 5.30 13.92 -17.15
C PHE A 102 4.20 14.55 -18.01
N GLY A 103 2.93 14.38 -17.62
CA GLY A 103 1.78 14.95 -18.32
C GLY A 103 1.78 16.47 -18.32
N VAL A 104 2.20 17.11 -17.22
CA VAL A 104 2.33 18.57 -17.10
C VAL A 104 3.41 19.09 -18.06
N VAL A 105 4.57 18.43 -18.11
CA VAL A 105 5.65 18.81 -19.04
C VAL A 105 5.21 18.71 -20.50
N LEU A 106 4.54 17.62 -20.86
CA LEU A 106 4.05 17.41 -22.23
C LEU A 106 2.95 18.40 -22.64
N SER A 107 2.08 18.77 -21.69
CA SER A 107 0.93 19.63 -21.97
C SER A 107 1.24 21.12 -21.82
N MET A 108 2.44 21.48 -21.35
CA MET A 108 2.88 22.86 -21.03
C MET A 108 1.89 23.64 -20.16
N ILE A 109 1.17 22.95 -19.28
CA ILE A 109 0.24 23.57 -18.32
C ILE A 109 0.96 23.86 -17.00
N PRO A 110 0.50 24.85 -16.20
CA PRO A 110 0.99 25.03 -14.85
C PRO A 110 0.74 23.79 -13.99
N PHE A 111 1.56 23.57 -12.95
CA PHE A 111 1.39 22.41 -12.08
C PHE A 111 0.03 22.46 -11.36
N PRO A 112 -0.79 21.36 -11.41
CA PRO A 112 -2.21 21.38 -11.03
C PRO A 112 -2.46 21.42 -9.53
N TYR A 113 -1.46 21.44 -8.70
CA TYR A 113 -1.57 21.57 -7.24
C TYR A 113 -0.29 22.16 -6.62
N LEU A 114 -0.41 22.65 -5.38
CA LEU A 114 0.71 23.17 -4.61
C LEU A 114 1.32 22.06 -3.72
N PRO A 115 2.60 22.19 -3.31
CA PRO A 115 3.21 21.27 -2.34
C PRO A 115 2.41 21.12 -1.05
N ARG A 116 1.77 22.20 -0.57
CA ARG A 116 0.88 22.20 0.60
C ARG A 116 -0.33 21.28 0.43
N HIS A 117 -0.93 21.26 -0.78
CA HIS A 117 -2.02 20.31 -1.09
C HIS A 117 -1.57 18.87 -0.95
N ILE A 118 -0.37 18.52 -1.48
CA ILE A 118 0.16 17.14 -1.37
C ILE A 118 0.41 16.76 0.08
N SER A 119 0.90 17.69 0.92
CA SER A 119 1.11 17.43 2.34
C SER A 119 -0.21 17.10 3.04
N TYR A 120 -1.25 17.90 2.80
CA TYR A 120 -2.59 17.67 3.34
C TYR A 120 -3.18 16.33 2.88
N ILE A 121 -3.21 16.12 1.57
CA ILE A 121 -3.76 14.90 0.96
C ILE A 121 -2.96 13.67 1.39
N GLY A 122 -1.63 13.77 1.37
CA GLY A 122 -0.74 12.67 1.75
C GLY A 122 -0.89 12.27 3.22
N ALA A 123 -1.07 13.23 4.13
CA ALA A 123 -1.32 12.95 5.54
C ALA A 123 -2.63 12.18 5.74
N LEU A 124 -3.71 12.56 5.06
CA LEU A 124 -5.06 12.01 5.24
C LEU A 124 -5.33 10.74 4.42
N THR A 125 -4.67 10.55 3.29
CA THR A 125 -4.95 9.40 2.41
C THR A 125 -3.86 8.32 2.47
N ILE A 126 -2.66 8.65 2.95
CA ILE A 126 -1.53 7.73 2.97
C ILE A 126 -0.92 7.64 4.37
N GLY A 127 -0.36 8.73 4.91
CA GLY A 127 0.47 8.69 6.11
C GLY A 127 -0.25 8.12 7.33
N ALA A 128 -1.25 8.83 7.85
CA ALA A 128 -2.00 8.42 9.02
C ALA A 128 -2.79 7.11 8.80
N PRO A 129 -3.49 6.93 7.66
CA PRO A 129 -4.15 5.65 7.39
C PRO A 129 -3.20 4.46 7.27
N ALA A 130 -2.03 4.64 6.63
CA ALA A 130 -1.04 3.57 6.51
C ALA A 130 -0.52 3.12 7.87
N PHE A 131 -0.25 4.07 8.77
CA PHE A 131 0.16 3.78 10.14
C PHE A 131 -0.90 2.96 10.88
N LEU A 132 -2.17 3.41 10.86
CA LEU A 132 -3.25 2.68 11.52
C LEU A 132 -3.52 1.31 10.91
N LEU A 133 -3.42 1.18 9.58
CA LEU A 133 -3.57 -0.10 8.89
C LEU A 133 -2.38 -1.06 9.16
N ALA A 134 -1.18 -0.53 9.43
CA ALA A 134 -0.02 -1.33 9.79
C ALA A 134 -0.17 -1.99 11.17
N LEU A 135 -0.90 -1.36 12.10
CA LEU A 135 -1.21 -1.91 13.42
C LEU A 135 -2.34 -2.95 13.40
N ALA A 136 -3.08 -3.04 12.31
CA ALA A 136 -4.24 -3.92 12.19
C ALA A 136 -3.88 -5.40 12.40
N PRO A 137 -4.63 -6.16 13.22
CA PRO A 137 -4.43 -7.59 13.31
C PRO A 137 -4.72 -8.25 11.95
N ASN A 138 -3.88 -9.21 11.58
CA ASN A 138 -3.99 -9.93 10.32
C ASN A 138 -3.51 -11.38 10.49
N THR A 139 -4.43 -12.30 10.36
CA THR A 139 -4.19 -13.75 10.52
C THR A 139 -3.98 -14.47 9.19
N ARG A 140 -3.93 -13.75 8.08
CA ARG A 140 -3.83 -14.33 6.74
C ARG A 140 -2.51 -15.11 6.57
N ARG A 141 -2.60 -16.26 5.92
CA ARG A 141 -1.41 -17.00 5.49
C ARG A 141 -0.61 -16.19 4.46
N TYR A 142 0.70 -16.34 4.50
CA TYR A 142 1.58 -15.75 3.50
C TYR A 142 1.25 -16.30 2.10
N ILE A 143 1.18 -15.42 1.13
CA ILE A 143 0.99 -15.76 -0.28
C ILE A 143 2.20 -15.22 -1.06
N PRO A 144 2.89 -16.06 -1.83
CA PRO A 144 4.02 -15.66 -2.65
C PRO A 144 3.64 -14.60 -3.69
N GLY A 145 4.61 -13.78 -4.14
CA GLY A 145 4.39 -12.79 -5.19
C GLY A 145 3.96 -11.41 -4.67
N PHE A 146 4.44 -11.00 -3.51
CA PHE A 146 4.23 -9.68 -2.91
C PHE A 146 4.35 -8.52 -3.90
N LEU A 147 5.52 -8.38 -4.55
CA LEU A 147 5.78 -7.28 -5.48
C LEU A 147 4.77 -7.26 -6.63
N ARG A 148 4.47 -8.44 -7.20
CA ARG A 148 3.51 -8.53 -8.30
C ARG A 148 2.13 -8.02 -7.91
N ARG A 149 1.64 -8.34 -6.69
CA ARG A 149 0.34 -7.87 -6.20
C ARG A 149 0.34 -6.37 -5.96
N VAL A 150 1.42 -5.84 -5.37
CA VAL A 150 1.57 -4.40 -5.13
C VAL A 150 1.58 -3.63 -6.45
N PHE A 151 2.42 -4.03 -7.44
CA PHE A 151 2.44 -3.40 -8.76
C PHE A 151 1.11 -3.56 -9.49
N ALA A 152 0.54 -4.74 -9.43
CA ALA A 152 -0.72 -5.09 -10.01
C ALA A 152 -1.87 -4.19 -9.57
N PHE A 153 -1.85 -3.74 -8.35
CA PHE A 153 -2.84 -2.80 -7.81
C PHE A 153 -2.44 -1.35 -8.07
N SER A 154 -1.19 -0.99 -7.77
CA SER A 154 -0.76 0.41 -7.70
C SER A 154 -0.66 1.09 -9.06
N VAL A 155 -0.23 0.35 -10.11
CA VAL A 155 -0.06 0.93 -11.44
C VAL A 155 -1.39 1.39 -12.03
N PRO A 156 -2.45 0.56 -12.11
CA PRO A 156 -3.74 1.01 -12.66
C PRO A 156 -4.40 2.11 -11.83
N CYS A 157 -4.35 1.99 -10.49
CA CYS A 157 -4.88 3.03 -9.61
C CYS A 157 -4.12 4.36 -9.78
N GLY A 158 -2.79 4.28 -9.94
CA GLY A 158 -1.95 5.45 -10.20
C GLY A 158 -2.24 6.09 -11.56
N ILE A 159 -2.42 5.29 -12.62
CA ILE A 159 -2.80 5.77 -13.95
C ILE A 159 -4.17 6.45 -13.89
N ALA A 160 -5.18 5.81 -13.29
CA ALA A 160 -6.51 6.39 -13.16
C ALA A 160 -6.49 7.72 -12.40
N THR A 161 -5.71 7.78 -11.31
CA THR A 161 -5.53 9.01 -10.52
C THR A 161 -4.86 10.11 -11.35
N ALA A 162 -3.77 9.80 -12.05
CA ALA A 162 -3.07 10.76 -12.88
C ALA A 162 -3.96 11.30 -14.01
N LEU A 163 -4.65 10.41 -14.71
CA LEU A 163 -5.59 10.80 -15.78
C LEU A 163 -6.72 11.69 -15.24
N SER A 164 -7.29 11.36 -14.07
CA SER A 164 -8.34 12.17 -13.46
C SER A 164 -7.87 13.58 -13.15
N VAL A 165 -6.66 13.74 -12.60
CA VAL A 165 -6.10 15.04 -12.28
C VAL A 165 -5.72 15.82 -13.53
N LEU A 166 -5.08 15.18 -14.52
CA LEU A 166 -4.68 15.84 -15.79
C LEU A 166 -5.90 16.26 -16.60
N LEU A 167 -6.93 15.41 -16.70
CA LEU A 167 -8.19 15.79 -17.34
C LEU A 167 -8.84 16.96 -16.62
N SER A 168 -8.88 16.95 -15.28
CA SER A 168 -9.38 18.08 -14.50
C SER A 168 -8.59 19.35 -14.79
N ALA A 169 -7.27 19.25 -14.81
CA ALA A 169 -6.39 20.37 -15.08
C ALA A 169 -6.62 20.98 -16.48
N TRP A 170 -6.97 20.15 -17.46
CA TRP A 170 -7.16 20.57 -18.84
C TRP A 170 -8.58 21.08 -19.15
N PHE A 171 -9.61 20.41 -18.54
CA PHE A 171 -11.01 20.74 -18.83
C PHE A 171 -11.54 21.92 -18.03
N VAL A 172 -11.13 22.10 -16.76
CA VAL A 172 -11.67 23.18 -15.91
C VAL A 172 -11.49 24.55 -16.50
N PRO A 173 -10.29 24.96 -16.94
CA PRO A 173 -10.09 26.29 -17.49
C PRO A 173 -10.94 26.51 -18.75
N LYS A 174 -11.04 25.49 -19.61
CA LYS A 174 -11.86 25.55 -20.82
C LYS A 174 -13.35 25.69 -20.52
N LEU A 175 -13.85 24.91 -19.56
CA LEU A 175 -15.26 24.93 -19.16
C LEU A 175 -15.66 26.24 -18.49
N MET A 176 -14.72 26.84 -17.73
CA MET A 176 -14.94 28.07 -16.97
C MET A 176 -14.59 29.33 -17.76
N GLY A 177 -14.01 29.20 -18.98
CA GLY A 177 -13.55 30.31 -19.77
C GLY A 177 -12.37 31.07 -19.12
N TRP A 178 -11.56 30.38 -18.31
CA TRP A 178 -10.40 30.97 -17.65
C TRP A 178 -9.17 30.97 -18.54
N ASN A 179 -8.58 32.14 -18.73
CA ASN A 179 -7.26 32.27 -19.35
C ASN A 179 -6.21 32.29 -18.24
N PHE A 180 -5.14 31.51 -18.38
CA PHE A 180 -4.05 31.46 -17.39
C PHE A 180 -3.20 32.76 -17.33
N ASP A 181 -3.49 33.72 -18.19
CA ASP A 181 -2.63 34.87 -18.44
C ASP A 181 -2.69 35.98 -17.37
N GLY A 182 -3.28 35.76 -16.20
CA GLY A 182 -3.12 36.90 -15.31
C GLY A 182 -3.75 36.92 -13.95
N SER A 183 -4.75 36.13 -13.58
CA SER A 183 -5.29 36.25 -12.22
C SER A 183 -4.81 35.12 -11.30
N ALA A 184 -4.01 35.50 -10.30
CA ALA A 184 -3.56 34.58 -9.24
C ALA A 184 -4.73 33.88 -8.54
N GLN A 185 -5.89 34.56 -8.48
CA GLN A 185 -7.11 34.02 -7.86
C GLN A 185 -7.67 32.80 -8.61
N TYR A 186 -7.75 32.86 -9.95
CA TYR A 186 -8.23 31.71 -10.73
C TYR A 186 -7.24 30.53 -10.68
N GLN A 187 -5.94 30.80 -10.65
CA GLN A 187 -4.93 29.76 -10.50
C GLN A 187 -5.06 29.01 -9.19
N LEU A 188 -5.32 29.71 -8.07
CA LEU A 188 -5.48 29.08 -6.78
C LEU A 188 -6.74 28.23 -6.72
N LEU A 189 -7.86 28.75 -7.23
CA LEU A 189 -9.12 28.03 -7.29
C LEU A 189 -9.00 26.77 -8.17
N TRP A 190 -8.41 26.88 -9.35
CA TRP A 190 -8.14 25.78 -10.24
C TRP A 190 -7.28 24.68 -9.58
N ARG A 191 -6.18 25.06 -8.93
CA ARG A 191 -5.32 24.12 -8.18
C ARG A 191 -6.07 23.46 -7.04
N SER A 192 -6.94 24.17 -6.34
CA SER A 192 -7.77 23.62 -5.28
C SER A 192 -8.76 22.57 -5.81
N MET A 193 -9.38 22.83 -6.97
CA MET A 193 -10.28 21.84 -7.62
C MET A 193 -9.52 20.59 -8.04
N CYS A 194 -8.37 20.72 -8.68
CA CYS A 194 -7.52 19.56 -9.05
C CYS A 194 -7.03 18.79 -7.81
N ALA A 195 -6.66 19.49 -6.75
CA ALA A 195 -6.26 18.87 -5.47
C ALA A 195 -7.42 18.15 -4.80
N THR A 196 -8.64 18.65 -4.89
CA THR A 196 -9.85 17.97 -4.38
C THR A 196 -10.12 16.69 -5.15
N VAL A 197 -9.96 16.68 -6.46
CA VAL A 197 -10.06 15.44 -7.27
C VAL A 197 -8.98 14.45 -6.86
N LEU A 198 -7.74 14.90 -6.64
CA LEU A 198 -6.65 14.05 -6.15
C LEU A 198 -6.97 13.47 -4.77
N PHE A 199 -7.56 14.27 -3.87
CA PHE A 199 -8.00 13.81 -2.55
C PHE A 199 -9.05 12.69 -2.67
N VAL A 200 -10.10 12.90 -3.47
CA VAL A 200 -11.16 11.90 -3.70
C VAL A 200 -10.57 10.59 -4.25
N MET A 201 -9.66 10.68 -5.22
CA MET A 201 -8.98 9.51 -5.75
C MET A 201 -8.12 8.82 -4.68
N GLY A 202 -7.44 9.59 -3.82
CA GLY A 202 -6.70 9.06 -2.68
C GLY A 202 -7.59 8.28 -1.71
N ILE A 203 -8.80 8.77 -1.41
CA ILE A 203 -9.79 8.07 -0.59
C ILE A 203 -10.28 6.77 -1.27
N TYR A 204 -10.49 6.76 -2.59
CA TYR A 204 -10.86 5.54 -3.30
C TYR A 204 -9.76 4.48 -3.24
N VAL A 205 -8.50 4.86 -3.43
CA VAL A 205 -7.35 3.98 -3.28
C VAL A 205 -7.27 3.44 -1.84
N LEU A 206 -7.42 4.32 -0.84
CA LEU A 206 -7.44 3.94 0.57
C LEU A 206 -8.57 2.95 0.87
N ALA A 207 -9.78 3.19 0.38
CA ALA A 207 -10.93 2.31 0.55
C ALA A 207 -10.66 0.90 -0.03
N ARG A 208 -10.03 0.83 -1.18
CA ARG A 208 -9.66 -0.46 -1.79
C ARG A 208 -8.59 -1.22 -1.01
N VAL A 209 -7.58 -0.52 -0.49
CA VAL A 209 -6.52 -1.11 0.33
C VAL A 209 -7.04 -1.54 1.70
N ALA A 210 -7.99 -0.78 2.27
CA ALA A 210 -8.57 -1.06 3.58
C ALA A 210 -9.58 -2.23 3.58
N THR A 211 -9.96 -2.78 2.42
CA THR A 211 -10.94 -3.88 2.36
C THR A 211 -10.58 -5.05 3.31
N PRO A 212 -11.59 -5.68 3.98
CA PRO A 212 -13.05 -5.47 3.90
C PRO A 212 -13.52 -4.23 4.67
N LEU A 213 -14.47 -3.49 4.08
CA LEU A 213 -14.98 -2.23 4.66
C LEU A 213 -16.06 -2.44 5.73
N ASN A 214 -16.58 -3.65 5.90
CA ASN A 214 -17.59 -4.00 6.92
C ASN A 214 -17.01 -4.10 8.34
N SER A 215 -15.81 -3.57 8.57
CA SER A 215 -15.10 -3.58 9.84
C SER A 215 -14.72 -2.14 10.23
N TRP A 216 -14.04 -1.97 11.37
CA TRP A 216 -13.48 -0.69 11.79
C TRP A 216 -12.69 0.05 10.69
N ARG A 217 -12.20 -0.67 9.67
CA ARG A 217 -11.49 -0.10 8.52
C ARG A 217 -12.37 0.77 7.65
N GLY A 218 -13.67 0.41 7.52
CA GLY A 218 -14.65 1.26 6.83
C GLY A 218 -14.86 2.58 7.57
N TRP A 219 -14.99 2.52 8.89
CA TRP A 219 -15.06 3.71 9.73
C TRP A 219 -13.81 4.57 9.65
N LEU A 220 -12.63 3.95 9.58
CA LEU A 220 -11.38 4.65 9.37
C LEU A 220 -11.39 5.43 8.05
N VAL A 221 -11.76 4.78 6.95
CA VAL A 221 -11.84 5.45 5.63
C VAL A 221 -12.84 6.60 5.67
N ALA A 222 -14.03 6.38 6.25
CA ALA A 222 -15.07 7.40 6.39
C ALA A 222 -14.60 8.59 7.25
N ALA A 223 -13.88 8.31 8.35
CA ALA A 223 -13.33 9.35 9.23
C ALA A 223 -12.29 10.21 8.51
N PHE A 224 -11.36 9.61 7.75
CA PHE A 224 -10.38 10.36 6.97
C PHE A 224 -11.00 11.13 5.79
N ALA A 225 -12.02 10.57 5.15
CA ALA A 225 -12.77 11.27 4.11
C ALA A 225 -13.50 12.49 4.69
N ALA A 226 -14.21 12.31 5.80
CA ALA A 226 -14.90 13.39 6.51
C ALA A 226 -13.92 14.46 7.03
N ALA A 227 -12.82 14.04 7.68
CA ALA A 227 -11.79 14.96 8.17
C ALA A 227 -11.18 15.80 7.04
N GLY A 228 -10.97 15.19 5.86
CA GLY A 228 -10.47 15.91 4.70
C GLY A 228 -11.45 16.93 4.15
N VAL A 229 -12.73 16.59 4.02
CA VAL A 229 -13.75 17.52 3.56
C VAL A 229 -13.97 18.64 4.59
N ILE A 230 -14.13 18.30 5.86
CA ILE A 230 -14.31 19.29 6.94
C ILE A 230 -13.09 20.22 7.02
N GLY A 231 -11.88 19.67 6.95
CA GLY A 231 -10.66 20.48 6.99
C GLY A 231 -10.56 21.49 5.83
N MET A 232 -11.01 21.13 4.63
CA MET A 232 -11.09 22.05 3.49
C MET A 232 -12.13 23.17 3.72
N CYS A 233 -13.15 22.94 4.57
CA CYS A 233 -14.19 23.93 4.89
C CYS A 233 -13.81 24.84 6.07
N ILE A 234 -12.85 24.46 6.93
CA ILE A 234 -12.40 25.30 8.04
C ILE A 234 -11.50 26.41 7.53
N PRO A 235 -11.85 27.71 7.71
CA PRO A 235 -11.12 28.82 7.09
C PRO A 235 -9.62 28.84 7.42
N PHE A 236 -9.25 28.56 8.67
CA PHE A 236 -7.85 28.50 9.09
C PHE A 236 -7.07 27.40 8.36
N VAL A 237 -7.63 26.20 8.27
CA VAL A 237 -7.00 25.06 7.59
C VAL A 237 -6.93 25.28 6.09
N ALA A 238 -8.02 25.75 5.49
CA ALA A 238 -8.09 26.07 4.07
C ALA A 238 -7.05 27.12 3.68
N HIS A 239 -6.92 28.19 4.46
CA HIS A 239 -5.91 29.21 4.23
C HIS A 239 -4.48 28.69 4.38
N PHE A 240 -4.21 27.92 5.44
CA PHE A 240 -2.88 27.33 5.69
C PHE A 240 -2.44 26.39 4.56
N PHE A 241 -3.33 25.53 4.10
CA PHE A 241 -3.06 24.60 2.99
C PHE A 241 -3.35 25.17 1.61
N ALA A 242 -3.75 26.43 1.51
CA ALA A 242 -4.08 27.15 0.28
C ALA A 242 -5.22 26.51 -0.52
N PHE A 243 -6.25 26.00 0.15
CA PHE A 243 -7.49 25.59 -0.47
C PHE A 243 -8.45 26.76 -0.64
N GLN A 244 -9.08 26.83 -1.80
CA GLN A 244 -10.17 27.78 -2.09
C GLN A 244 -11.39 26.99 -2.55
N LEU A 245 -12.52 27.19 -1.87
CA LEU A 245 -13.77 26.52 -2.23
C LEU A 245 -14.37 27.17 -3.48
N PRO A 246 -14.75 26.37 -4.49
CA PRO A 246 -15.45 26.88 -5.66
C PRO A 246 -16.88 27.28 -5.31
N GLY A 247 -17.33 28.43 -5.85
CA GLY A 247 -18.74 28.84 -5.76
C GLY A 247 -19.52 28.46 -7.02
N GLY A 248 -20.83 28.41 -6.93
CA GLY A 248 -21.76 28.31 -8.06
C GLY A 248 -21.35 27.34 -9.19
N LYS A 249 -21.02 27.89 -10.35
CA LYS A 249 -20.60 27.11 -11.55
C LYS A 249 -19.35 26.25 -11.30
N GLY A 250 -18.43 26.71 -10.44
CA GLY A 250 -17.23 25.96 -10.09
C GLY A 250 -17.54 24.69 -9.30
N LEU A 251 -18.56 24.71 -8.44
CA LEU A 251 -19.02 23.54 -7.69
C LEU A 251 -19.62 22.49 -8.63
N LEU A 252 -20.40 22.91 -9.62
CA LEU A 252 -20.92 22.02 -10.65
C LEU A 252 -19.79 21.36 -11.48
N ALA A 253 -18.80 22.17 -11.88
CA ALA A 253 -17.63 21.69 -12.60
C ALA A 253 -16.84 20.68 -11.76
N LEU A 254 -16.64 20.91 -10.47
CA LEU A 254 -16.00 19.98 -9.56
C LEU A 254 -16.81 18.67 -9.42
N GLY A 255 -18.12 18.75 -9.32
CA GLY A 255 -19.02 17.59 -9.30
C GLY A 255 -18.85 16.71 -10.53
N VAL A 256 -18.85 17.31 -11.71
CA VAL A 256 -18.61 16.59 -12.99
C VAL A 256 -17.25 15.91 -12.99
N GLN A 257 -16.21 16.57 -12.52
CA GLN A 257 -14.86 15.99 -12.44
C GLN A 257 -14.80 14.79 -11.49
N ILE A 258 -15.44 14.90 -10.32
CA ILE A 258 -15.53 13.77 -9.37
C ILE A 258 -16.25 12.57 -9.99
N VAL A 259 -17.31 12.80 -10.76
CA VAL A 259 -18.00 11.71 -11.48
C VAL A 259 -17.06 11.07 -12.51
N ILE A 260 -16.38 11.87 -13.33
CA ILE A 260 -15.41 11.35 -14.33
C ILE A 260 -14.30 10.56 -13.63
N ALA A 261 -13.74 11.10 -12.54
CA ALA A 261 -12.71 10.44 -11.74
C ALA A 261 -13.20 9.11 -11.16
N THR A 262 -14.43 9.05 -10.67
CA THR A 262 -15.07 7.83 -10.16
C THR A 262 -15.21 6.77 -11.27
N LEU A 263 -15.65 7.18 -12.46
CA LEU A 263 -15.78 6.27 -13.60
C LEU A 263 -14.42 5.76 -14.06
N LEU A 264 -13.39 6.60 -14.13
CA LEU A 264 -12.03 6.19 -14.48
C LEU A 264 -11.46 5.21 -13.45
N PHE A 265 -11.71 5.45 -12.17
CA PHE A 265 -11.29 4.54 -11.12
C PHE A 265 -12.01 3.20 -11.21
N ALA A 266 -13.34 3.20 -11.38
CA ALA A 266 -14.12 1.99 -11.56
C ALA A 266 -13.68 1.19 -12.79
N LEU A 267 -13.42 1.88 -13.89
CA LEU A 267 -12.90 1.28 -15.13
C LEU A 267 -11.52 0.64 -14.91
N SER A 268 -10.62 1.33 -14.23
CA SER A 268 -9.28 0.80 -13.92
C SER A 268 -9.34 -0.47 -13.08
N VAL A 269 -10.20 -0.50 -12.06
CA VAL A 269 -10.42 -1.67 -11.21
C VAL A 269 -11.08 -2.82 -11.97
N TRP A 270 -11.95 -2.54 -12.96
CA TRP A 270 -12.63 -3.54 -13.77
C TRP A 270 -11.74 -4.12 -14.87
N LEU A 271 -10.96 -3.27 -15.55
CA LEU A 271 -10.08 -3.69 -16.66
C LEU A 271 -8.87 -4.46 -16.15
N PHE A 272 -8.33 -4.06 -15.00
CA PHE A 272 -7.05 -4.55 -14.54
C PHE A 272 -6.97 -6.09 -14.39
N PRO A 273 -7.95 -6.80 -13.79
CA PRO A 273 -7.90 -8.26 -13.71
C PRO A 273 -7.82 -8.96 -15.07
N LYS A 274 -8.26 -8.29 -16.16
CA LYS A 274 -8.26 -8.85 -17.51
C LYS A 274 -6.88 -8.85 -18.15
N PHE A 275 -6.02 -7.90 -17.76
CA PHE A 275 -4.64 -7.79 -18.25
C PHE A 275 -3.63 -8.61 -17.44
N LEU A 276 -4.07 -9.24 -16.33
CA LEU A 276 -3.21 -10.11 -15.55
C LEU A 276 -3.00 -11.46 -16.25
N PRO A 277 -1.75 -12.01 -16.22
CA PRO A 277 -1.49 -13.37 -16.67
C PRO A 277 -2.39 -14.39 -15.96
N ALA A 278 -2.73 -15.48 -16.63
CA ALA A 278 -3.64 -16.52 -16.10
C ALA A 278 -3.17 -17.06 -14.73
N THR A 279 -1.87 -17.19 -14.54
CA THR A 279 -1.24 -17.58 -13.27
C THR A 279 -1.53 -16.63 -12.13
N MET A 280 -1.66 -15.33 -12.41
CA MET A 280 -2.02 -14.34 -11.40
C MET A 280 -3.51 -14.31 -11.10
N ARG A 281 -4.36 -14.54 -12.11
CA ARG A 281 -5.82 -14.66 -11.91
C ARG A 281 -6.15 -15.82 -10.99
N SER A 282 -5.47 -16.95 -11.13
CA SER A 282 -5.65 -18.12 -10.24
C SER A 282 -5.23 -17.81 -8.80
N ILE A 283 -4.10 -17.14 -8.59
CA ILE A 283 -3.63 -16.75 -7.26
C ILE A 283 -4.62 -15.76 -6.61
N ILE A 284 -5.11 -14.78 -7.34
CA ILE A 284 -6.11 -13.82 -6.84
C ILE A 284 -7.45 -14.50 -6.54
N SER A 285 -7.86 -15.49 -7.35
CA SER A 285 -9.09 -16.25 -7.12
C SER A 285 -8.99 -17.16 -5.89
N GLN A 286 -7.87 -17.84 -5.70
CA GLN A 286 -7.58 -18.57 -4.47
C GLN A 286 -7.56 -17.66 -3.25
N TYR A 287 -6.98 -16.44 -3.39
CA TYR A 287 -6.96 -15.44 -2.32
C TYR A 287 -8.38 -15.00 -1.92
N LYS A 288 -9.26 -14.77 -2.89
CA LYS A 288 -10.66 -14.41 -2.62
C LYS A 288 -11.44 -15.55 -1.94
N ARG A 289 -11.13 -16.83 -2.25
CA ARG A 289 -11.74 -17.98 -1.58
C ARG A 289 -11.29 -18.11 -0.12
N ILE A 290 -9.98 -17.96 0.15
CA ILE A 290 -9.40 -18.07 1.49
C ILE A 290 -9.82 -16.89 2.38
N SER A 291 -10.13 -15.72 1.79
CA SER A 291 -10.56 -14.51 2.51
C SER A 291 -12.04 -14.53 2.91
N LYS A 292 -12.83 -15.51 2.45
CA LYS A 292 -14.26 -15.65 2.78
C LYS A 292 -14.51 -16.62 3.93
N HIS A 293 -13.51 -17.37 4.35
CA HIS A 293 -13.46 -18.22 5.54
C HIS A 293 -12.46 -17.65 6.56
#